data_a1db7faec96be4e37a3f76961e5f04c2
#
_entry.id   a1db7faec96be4e37a3f76961e5f04c2
#
_cell.length_a   1.000
_cell.length_b   1.000
_cell.length_c   1.000
_cell.angle_alpha   90.00
_cell.angle_beta   90.00
_cell.angle_gamma   90.00
#
_symmetry.space_group_name_H-M   'P 1'
#
loop_
_entity.id
_entity.type
_entity.pdbx_description
1 polymer ?
#
loop_
_entity_poly.entity_id
_entity_poly.type
_entity_poly.pdbx_seq_one_letter_code
_entity_poly.pdbx_strand_id
1 'polypeptide(L)'
;MAKIYVSLNNEKLEINLEENSTTSALVKLLPLDTTMNDLNKNEKYAYLDESLPTNTYSPKHIEAGDVMLFGDNCLVIFYESFDTSYSYSKIGHINNLPKLGDGNITATLDTK
;
A
#
# COMPACT_ATOMS: atom_id res chain seq x y z
N MET A 1 -17.54 1.45 -5.43
CA MET A 1 -16.23 1.19 -4.85
C MET A 1 -15.13 1.66 -5.80
N ALA A 2 -14.21 2.46 -5.30
CA ALA A 2 -13.17 3.03 -6.13
C ALA A 2 -12.03 2.03 -6.34
N LYS A 3 -11.35 2.16 -7.47
CA LYS A 3 -10.15 1.42 -7.78
C LYS A 3 -9.07 2.39 -8.21
N ILE A 4 -7.84 2.08 -7.83
CA ILE A 4 -6.68 2.72 -8.42
C ILE A 4 -5.75 1.61 -8.91
N TYR A 5 -4.68 2.00 -9.58
CA TYR A 5 -3.74 1.04 -10.14
C TYR A 5 -2.35 1.33 -9.62
N VAL A 6 -1.58 0.28 -9.41
CA VAL A 6 -0.18 0.39 -9.08
C VAL A 6 0.63 -0.40 -10.10
N SER A 7 1.65 0.24 -10.67
CA SER A 7 2.61 -0.46 -11.53
C SER A 7 3.83 -0.77 -10.67
N LEU A 8 4.13 -2.05 -10.52
CA LEU A 8 5.28 -2.53 -9.77
C LEU A 8 6.24 -3.16 -10.78
N ASN A 9 7.40 -2.52 -10.99
CA ASN A 9 8.38 -2.95 -12.00
C ASN A 9 7.71 -3.17 -13.37
N ASN A 10 6.85 -2.24 -13.78
CA ASN A 10 6.14 -2.24 -15.08
C ASN A 10 5.00 -3.25 -15.17
N GLU A 11 4.63 -3.90 -14.08
CA GLU A 11 3.44 -4.74 -14.06
C GLU A 11 2.31 -3.97 -13.38
N LYS A 12 1.21 -3.75 -14.11
CA LYS A 12 0.08 -2.96 -13.64
C LYS A 12 -0.93 -3.83 -12.91
N LEU A 13 -1.24 -3.45 -11.67
CA LEU A 13 -2.13 -4.21 -10.79
C LEU A 13 -3.24 -3.29 -10.29
N GLU A 14 -4.42 -3.86 -10.03
CA GLU A 14 -5.53 -3.12 -9.44
C GLU A 14 -5.46 -3.14 -7.93
N ILE A 15 -5.70 -1.99 -7.32
CA ILE A 15 -5.93 -1.88 -5.88
C ILE A 15 -7.41 -1.62 -5.68
N ASN A 16 -8.10 -2.52 -4.99
CA ASN A 16 -9.48 -2.29 -4.58
C ASN A 16 -9.46 -1.42 -3.32
N LEU A 17 -9.88 -0.16 -3.45
CA LEU A 17 -9.78 0.81 -2.37
C LEU A 17 -10.89 0.66 -1.35
N GLU A 18 -10.54 0.82 -0.08
CA GLU A 18 -11.50 1.10 0.97
C GLU A 18 -11.98 2.54 0.81
N GLU A 19 -13.19 2.82 1.28
CA GLU A 19 -13.74 4.18 1.28
C GLU A 19 -13.56 4.78 2.68
N ASN A 20 -12.56 5.64 2.83
CA ASN A 20 -12.29 6.32 4.10
C ASN A 20 -11.51 7.61 3.83
N SER A 21 -11.24 8.38 4.89
CA SER A 21 -10.55 9.65 4.72
C SER A 21 -9.11 9.47 4.25
N THR A 22 -8.47 8.37 4.60
CA THR A 22 -7.10 8.08 4.17
C THR A 22 -7.04 7.91 2.65
N THR A 23 -7.94 7.08 2.09
CA THR A 23 -7.96 6.82 0.65
C THR A 23 -8.41 8.04 -0.14
N SER A 24 -9.36 8.81 0.38
CA SER A 24 -9.79 10.05 -0.27
C SER A 24 -8.63 11.02 -0.44
N ALA A 25 -7.80 11.15 0.57
CA ALA A 25 -6.62 12.02 0.50
C ALA A 25 -5.54 11.44 -0.41
N LEU A 26 -5.34 10.12 -0.37
CA LEU A 26 -4.35 9.46 -1.24
C LEU A 26 -4.67 9.69 -2.72
N VAL A 27 -5.92 9.55 -3.11
CA VAL A 27 -6.33 9.71 -4.52
C VAL A 27 -5.99 11.10 -5.04
N LYS A 28 -6.03 12.12 -4.18
CA LYS A 28 -5.71 13.49 -4.57
C LYS A 28 -4.22 13.70 -4.85
N LEU A 29 -3.37 12.79 -4.42
CA LEU A 29 -1.92 12.86 -4.68
C LEU A 29 -1.52 12.17 -5.97
N LEU A 30 -2.42 11.47 -6.63
CA LEU A 30 -2.10 10.69 -7.82
C LEU A 30 -2.01 11.59 -9.08
N PRO A 31 -1.16 11.28 -10.05
CA PRO A 31 -0.25 10.13 -10.06
C PRO A 31 0.94 10.31 -9.12
N LEU A 32 1.45 9.21 -8.62
CA LEU A 32 2.53 9.21 -7.63
C LEU A 32 3.58 8.17 -8.02
N ASP A 33 4.81 8.62 -8.19
CA ASP A 33 5.95 7.73 -8.45
C ASP A 33 6.81 7.65 -7.22
N THR A 34 7.23 6.44 -6.86
CA THR A 34 8.11 6.26 -5.71
C THR A 34 8.94 4.99 -5.86
N THR A 35 10.02 4.92 -5.12
CA THR A 35 10.80 3.68 -4.96
C THR A 35 10.47 3.12 -3.60
N MET A 36 10.02 1.87 -3.56
CA MET A 36 9.68 1.20 -2.33
C MET A 36 10.83 0.30 -1.89
N ASN A 37 11.11 0.34 -0.60
CA ASN A 37 12.17 -0.47 0.00
C ASN A 37 11.55 -1.71 0.65
N ASP A 38 12.37 -2.76 0.81
CA ASP A 38 11.92 -3.97 1.47
C ASP A 38 12.12 -3.89 2.97
N LEU A 39 11.19 -4.50 3.71
CA LEU A 39 11.32 -4.67 5.16
C LEU A 39 10.94 -6.10 5.52
N ASN A 40 11.88 -6.79 6.18
CA ASN A 40 11.68 -8.14 6.72
C ASN A 40 11.22 -9.18 5.68
N LYS A 41 11.44 -8.95 4.40
CA LYS A 41 11.02 -9.85 3.31
C LYS A 41 9.53 -10.13 3.33
N ASN A 42 8.73 -9.21 3.84
CA ASN A 42 7.27 -9.36 3.86
C ASN A 42 6.51 -8.10 3.43
N GLU A 43 7.20 -6.96 3.28
CA GLU A 43 6.51 -5.74 2.88
C GLU A 43 7.42 -4.80 2.11
N LYS A 44 6.79 -4.02 1.22
CA LYS A 44 7.41 -2.90 0.52
C LYS A 44 6.84 -1.62 1.09
N TYR A 45 7.70 -0.65 1.39
CA TYR A 45 7.25 0.61 1.99
C TYR A 45 7.92 1.80 1.33
N ALA A 46 7.24 2.94 1.38
CA ALA A 46 7.78 4.22 0.95
C ALA A 46 7.12 5.34 1.76
N TYR A 47 7.90 6.35 2.07
CA TYR A 47 7.36 7.53 2.76
C TYR A 47 6.82 8.51 1.73
N LEU A 48 5.61 9.00 1.98
CA LEU A 48 5.00 10.03 1.16
C LEU A 48 5.50 11.40 1.61
N ASP A 49 5.47 12.37 0.71
CA ASP A 49 5.88 13.74 1.02
C ASP A 49 4.85 14.48 1.87
N GLU A 50 3.63 13.94 1.95
CA GLU A 50 2.54 14.55 2.71
C GLU A 50 1.94 13.56 3.67
N SER A 51 1.43 14.07 4.80
CA SER A 51 0.69 13.25 5.74
C SER A 51 -0.74 13.06 5.26
N LEU A 52 -1.30 11.89 5.50
CA LEU A 52 -2.68 11.58 5.18
C LEU A 52 -3.50 11.48 6.47
N PRO A 53 -4.81 11.74 6.41
CA PRO A 53 -5.69 11.43 7.53
C PRO A 53 -5.58 9.96 7.89
N THR A 54 -5.69 9.64 9.16
CA THR A 54 -5.52 8.27 9.65
C THR A 54 -6.83 7.72 10.21
N ASN A 55 -7.01 6.41 10.06
CA ASN A 55 -8.12 5.65 10.62
C ASN A 55 -7.52 4.35 11.16
N THR A 56 -6.69 4.48 12.20
CA THR A 56 -5.89 3.35 12.66
C THR A 56 -6.72 2.28 13.34
N TYR A 57 -6.36 1.04 13.07
CA TYR A 57 -6.94 -0.12 13.72
C TYR A 57 -5.87 -1.21 13.81
N SER A 58 -6.12 -2.22 14.65
CA SER A 58 -5.21 -3.34 14.79
C SER A 58 -5.75 -4.53 14.00
N PRO A 59 -5.19 -4.82 12.81
CA PRO A 59 -5.70 -5.92 11.98
C PRO A 59 -5.40 -7.30 12.57
N LYS A 60 -4.35 -7.41 13.38
CA LYS A 60 -3.85 -8.64 14.00
C LYS A 60 -3.26 -9.61 12.99
N HIS A 61 -3.82 -9.72 11.81
CA HIS A 61 -3.34 -10.58 10.74
C HIS A 61 -3.31 -9.79 9.43
N ILE A 62 -2.22 -9.94 8.69
CA ILE A 62 -2.01 -9.30 7.38
C ILE A 62 -2.04 -10.37 6.31
N GLU A 63 -2.74 -10.09 5.22
CA GLU A 63 -2.76 -10.95 4.04
C GLU A 63 -1.87 -10.37 2.94
N ALA A 64 -1.19 -11.25 2.20
CA ALA A 64 -0.43 -10.80 1.02
C ALA A 64 -1.38 -10.06 0.07
N GLY A 65 -0.97 -8.88 -0.38
CA GLY A 65 -1.79 -8.00 -1.21
C GLY A 65 -2.42 -6.85 -0.45
N ASP A 66 -2.38 -6.87 0.89
CA ASP A 66 -2.91 -5.76 1.68
C ASP A 66 -2.08 -4.50 1.45
N VAL A 67 -2.77 -3.37 1.30
CA VAL A 67 -2.16 -2.05 1.17
C VAL A 67 -2.62 -1.21 2.34
N MET A 68 -1.67 -0.74 3.13
CA MET A 68 -1.95 -0.04 4.39
C MET A 68 -1.11 1.22 4.49
N LEU A 69 -1.48 2.08 5.43
CA LEU A 69 -0.68 3.23 5.83
C LEU A 69 -0.19 3.02 7.25
N PHE A 70 1.11 3.05 7.45
CA PHE A 70 1.70 3.00 8.78
C PHE A 70 2.02 4.43 9.22
N GLY A 71 1.58 4.80 10.43
CA GLY A 71 1.67 6.20 10.82
C GLY A 71 0.77 7.04 9.91
N ASP A 72 1.24 8.20 9.48
CA ASP A 72 0.45 9.10 8.64
C ASP A 72 1.05 9.32 7.25
N ASN A 73 2.24 8.76 6.96
CA ASN A 73 2.87 8.99 5.67
C ASN A 73 3.65 7.79 5.12
N CYS A 74 3.57 6.62 5.74
CA CYS A 74 4.28 5.44 5.25
C CYS A 74 3.33 4.51 4.51
N LEU A 75 3.44 4.48 3.19
CA LEU A 75 2.66 3.59 2.33
C LEU A 75 3.30 2.21 2.33
N VAL A 76 2.51 1.18 2.59
CA VAL A 76 3.01 -0.19 2.70
C VAL A 76 2.19 -1.12 1.82
N ILE A 77 2.89 -1.95 1.05
CA ILE A 77 2.28 -3.06 0.30
C ILE A 77 2.86 -4.34 0.87
N PHE A 78 2.00 -5.17 1.44
CA PHE A 78 2.42 -6.45 2.02
C PHE A 78 2.40 -7.53 0.94
N TYR A 79 3.45 -8.33 0.87
CA TYR A 79 3.51 -9.41 -0.12
C TYR A 79 3.66 -10.80 0.52
N GLU A 80 3.59 -10.86 1.86
CA GLU A 80 3.52 -12.11 2.61
C GLU A 80 2.45 -11.97 3.67
N SER A 81 1.84 -13.08 4.04
CA SER A 81 0.84 -13.09 5.11
C SER A 81 1.53 -13.39 6.45
N PHE A 82 1.15 -12.66 7.49
CA PHE A 82 1.76 -12.84 8.81
C PHE A 82 0.89 -12.15 9.87
N ASP A 83 1.15 -12.48 11.13
CA ASP A 83 0.48 -11.83 12.26
C ASP A 83 1.28 -10.61 12.70
N THR A 84 0.57 -9.57 13.12
CA THR A 84 1.21 -8.33 13.55
C THR A 84 0.53 -7.76 14.78
N SER A 85 1.31 -7.06 15.60
CA SER A 85 0.77 -6.30 16.74
C SER A 85 0.67 -4.81 16.43
N TYR A 86 1.10 -4.38 15.24
CA TYR A 86 1.07 -2.97 14.85
C TYR A 86 -0.32 -2.54 14.40
N SER A 87 -0.55 -1.24 14.45
CA SER A 87 -1.78 -0.62 13.95
C SER A 87 -1.49 0.09 12.63
N TYR A 88 -2.49 0.08 11.75
CA TYR A 88 -2.38 0.67 10.41
C TYR A 88 -3.70 1.34 10.04
N SER A 89 -3.67 2.23 9.04
CA SER A 89 -4.87 2.71 8.39
C SER A 89 -5.05 1.94 7.10
N LYS A 90 -6.25 1.43 6.83
CA LYS A 90 -6.49 0.57 5.69
C LYS A 90 -6.61 1.38 4.41
N ILE A 91 -5.90 0.97 3.37
CA ILE A 91 -5.99 1.59 2.05
C ILE A 91 -6.75 0.69 1.09
N GLY A 92 -6.38 -0.59 1.01
CA GLY A 92 -7.07 -1.50 0.11
C GLY A 92 -6.39 -2.84 -0.01
N HIS A 93 -6.67 -3.52 -1.12
CA HIS A 93 -6.14 -4.86 -1.35
C HIS A 93 -5.89 -5.09 -2.83
N ILE A 94 -4.78 -5.77 -3.14
CA ILE A 94 -4.42 -6.19 -4.48
C ILE A 94 -4.68 -7.69 -4.58
N ASN A 95 -5.61 -8.09 -5.46
CA ASN A 95 -5.82 -9.51 -5.71
C ASN A 95 -4.72 -10.03 -6.63
N ASN A 96 -4.27 -11.25 -6.37
CA ASN A 96 -3.27 -11.91 -7.22
C ASN A 96 -1.96 -11.15 -7.32
N LEU A 97 -1.48 -10.62 -6.18
CA LEU A 97 -0.19 -9.95 -6.15
C LEU A 97 0.90 -10.96 -6.53
N PRO A 98 1.74 -10.66 -7.55
CA PRO A 98 2.82 -11.56 -7.91
C PRO A 98 3.89 -11.58 -6.83
N LYS A 99 4.79 -12.55 -6.89
CA LYS A 99 5.91 -12.58 -5.97
C LYS A 99 6.81 -11.38 -6.22
N LEU A 100 7.03 -10.62 -5.16
CA LEU A 100 7.97 -9.51 -5.17
C LEU A 100 9.21 -9.97 -4.46
N GLY A 101 10.36 -9.86 -5.09
CA GLY A 101 11.62 -10.21 -4.45
C GLY A 101 11.91 -9.27 -3.27
N ASP A 102 13.00 -9.51 -2.57
CA ASP A 102 13.37 -8.71 -1.40
C ASP A 102 14.16 -7.44 -1.74
N GLY A 103 14.28 -7.10 -3.02
CA GLY A 103 14.94 -5.86 -3.45
C GLY A 103 14.00 -4.67 -3.47
N ASN A 104 14.57 -3.51 -3.76
CA ASN A 104 13.77 -2.31 -3.99
C ASN A 104 12.96 -2.45 -5.27
N ILE A 105 11.82 -1.76 -5.31
CA ILE A 105 10.91 -1.85 -6.44
C ILE A 105 10.38 -0.45 -6.75
N THR A 106 10.27 -0.14 -8.04
CA THR A 106 9.64 1.11 -8.45
C THR A 106 8.13 0.93 -8.48
N ALA A 107 7.41 1.92 -7.98
CA ALA A 107 5.97 1.89 -7.91
C ALA A 107 5.38 3.18 -8.46
N THR A 108 4.39 3.06 -9.32
CA THR A 108 3.63 4.19 -9.83
C THR A 108 2.16 3.94 -9.51
N LEU A 109 1.56 4.84 -8.76
CA LEU A 109 0.13 4.78 -8.44
C LEU A 109 -0.62 5.80 -9.28
N ASP A 110 -1.75 5.39 -9.86
CA ASP A 110 -2.55 6.26 -10.70
C ASP A 110 -4.00 5.80 -10.67
N THR A 111 -4.88 6.67 -11.17
CA THR A 111 -6.31 6.36 -11.28
C THR A 111 -6.64 5.53 -12.52
N LYS A 112 -5.69 5.35 -13.40
CA LYS A 112 -5.87 4.54 -14.64
C LYS A 112 -4.72 3.58 -14.81
#